data_3a21dfbe37efb9c44e5289855c502e97
#
_entry.id   3a21dfbe37efb9c44e5289855c502e97
#
_cell.length_a   1.000
_cell.length_b   1.000
_cell.length_c   1.000
_cell.angle_alpha   90.00
_cell.angle_beta   90.00
_cell.angle_gamma   90.00
#
_symmetry.space_group_name_H-M   'P 1'
#
loop_
_entity.id
_entity.type
_entity.pdbx_description
1 polymer ?
#
loop_
_entity_poly.entity_id
_entity_poly.type
_entity_poly.pdbx_seq_one_letter_code
_entity_poly.pdbx_strand_id
1 'polypeptide(L)'
;MIDLRSDTITLPTAEMREAMAQAPVGDDVYGEDPTVNALEERVAEILGKDAAIYMSSGTMTNQVAVRTHTEPGDEILIDKN
;
A
#
# COMPACT_ATOMS: atom_id res chain seq x y z
N MET A 1 -21.36 12.30 13.00
CA MET A 1 -21.79 11.88 11.63
C MET A 1 -20.85 10.78 11.16
N ILE A 2 -21.38 9.70 10.61
CA ILE A 2 -20.58 8.63 9.99
C ILE A 2 -20.41 9.00 8.51
N ASP A 3 -19.18 9.08 8.04
CA ASP A 3 -18.85 9.41 6.66
C ASP A 3 -18.21 8.20 5.99
N LEU A 4 -18.85 7.69 4.96
CA LEU A 4 -18.41 6.50 4.20
C LEU A 4 -18.01 6.80 2.75
N ARG A 5 -17.70 8.06 2.44
CA ARG A 5 -17.33 8.47 1.07
C ARG A 5 -16.04 7.83 0.58
N SER A 6 -15.03 7.74 1.44
CA SER A 6 -13.71 7.22 1.09
C SER A 6 -12.89 6.93 2.34
N ASP A 7 -12.03 5.95 2.27
CA ASP A 7 -11.02 5.69 3.29
C ASP A 7 -10.05 6.87 3.45
N THR A 8 -9.83 7.64 2.40
CA THR A 8 -8.91 8.79 2.41
C THR A 8 -9.31 9.93 3.35
N ILE A 9 -10.56 9.97 3.81
CA ILE A 9 -11.01 10.97 4.79
C ILE A 9 -10.73 10.56 6.24
N THR A 10 -10.32 9.32 6.49
CA THR A 10 -10.01 8.84 7.83
C THR A 10 -8.75 9.49 8.36
N LEU A 11 -8.72 9.71 9.67
CA LEU A 11 -7.57 10.30 10.36
C LEU A 11 -6.86 9.23 11.18
N PRO A 12 -5.51 9.31 11.29
CA PRO A 12 -4.78 8.41 12.15
C PRO A 12 -5.14 8.64 13.62
N THR A 13 -5.23 7.56 14.38
CA THR A 13 -5.41 7.63 15.83
C THR A 13 -4.16 8.16 16.53
N ALA A 14 -4.26 8.43 17.84
CA ALA A 14 -3.10 8.85 18.63
C ALA A 14 -2.01 7.77 18.63
N GLU A 15 -2.40 6.51 18.75
CA GLU A 15 -1.49 5.35 18.71
C GLU A 15 -0.80 5.20 17.36
N MET A 16 -1.52 5.43 16.25
CA MET A 16 -0.93 5.43 14.92
C MET A 16 0.11 6.54 14.75
N ARG A 17 -0.17 7.73 15.30
CA ARG A 17 0.77 8.87 15.25
C ARG A 17 2.03 8.58 16.04
N GLU A 18 1.89 7.98 17.22
CA GLU A 18 3.03 7.55 18.04
C GLU A 18 3.85 6.47 17.33
N ALA A 19 3.20 5.46 16.76
CA ALA A 19 3.87 4.42 15.97
C ALA A 19 4.68 5.00 14.81
N MET A 20 4.13 5.98 14.08
CA MET A 20 4.87 6.68 13.01
C MET A 20 6.09 7.45 13.55
N ALA A 21 5.94 8.13 14.70
CA ALA A 21 7.02 8.92 15.29
C ALA A 21 8.17 8.04 15.81
N GLN A 22 7.88 6.83 16.29
CA GLN A 22 8.85 5.93 16.89
C GLN A 22 9.34 4.83 15.95
N ALA A 23 8.79 4.74 14.73
CA ALA A 23 9.15 3.69 13.79
C ALA A 23 10.65 3.73 13.45
N PRO A 24 11.38 2.61 13.59
CA PRO A 24 12.72 2.51 13.06
C PRO A 24 12.68 2.58 11.53
N VAL A 25 13.59 3.31 10.95
CA VAL A 25 13.68 3.50 9.50
C VAL A 25 15.05 3.11 8.97
N GLY A 26 15.11 2.80 7.68
CA GLY A 26 16.35 2.46 6.98
C GLY A 26 16.22 2.78 5.50
N ASP A 27 17.22 2.42 4.72
CA ASP A 27 17.23 2.66 3.28
C ASP A 27 16.42 1.59 2.53
N ASP A 28 15.21 1.98 2.13
CA ASP A 28 14.29 1.08 1.43
C ASP A 28 14.78 0.68 0.03
N VAL A 29 15.64 1.49 -0.60
CA VAL A 29 16.26 1.15 -1.90
C VAL A 29 17.07 -0.13 -1.81
N TYR A 30 17.72 -0.36 -0.67
CA TYR A 30 18.48 -1.58 -0.39
C TYR A 30 17.71 -2.61 0.43
N GLY A 31 16.41 -2.39 0.67
CA GLY A 31 15.60 -3.30 1.49
C GLY A 31 15.98 -3.30 2.98
N GLU A 32 16.55 -2.20 3.47
CA GLU A 32 17.06 -2.07 4.84
C GLU A 32 16.11 -1.35 5.80
N ASP A 33 14.92 -0.92 5.32
CA ASP A 33 13.92 -0.33 6.21
C ASP A 33 13.14 -1.43 6.95
N PRO A 34 13.35 -1.58 8.29
CA PRO A 34 12.72 -2.66 9.03
C PRO A 34 11.21 -2.50 9.16
N THR A 35 10.70 -1.29 9.14
CA THR A 35 9.26 -1.03 9.26
C THR A 35 8.53 -1.36 7.95
N VAL A 36 9.11 -1.04 6.80
CA VAL A 36 8.56 -1.43 5.49
C VAL A 36 8.59 -2.95 5.35
N ASN A 37 9.71 -3.60 5.67
CA ASN A 37 9.83 -5.06 5.58
C ASN A 37 8.78 -5.76 6.48
N ALA A 38 8.63 -5.32 7.72
CA ALA A 38 7.63 -5.87 8.64
C ALA A 38 6.19 -5.66 8.15
N LEU A 39 5.89 -4.52 7.50
CA LEU A 39 4.58 -4.26 6.90
C LEU A 39 4.30 -5.24 5.76
N GLU A 40 5.24 -5.43 4.85
CA GLU A 40 5.10 -6.33 3.71
C GLU A 40 4.90 -7.78 4.16
N GLU A 41 5.70 -8.27 5.09
CA GLU A 41 5.55 -9.59 5.68
C GLU A 41 4.18 -9.77 6.34
N ARG A 42 3.76 -8.80 7.13
CA ARG A 42 2.48 -8.86 7.85
C ARG A 42 1.27 -8.86 6.91
N VAL A 43 1.30 -8.05 5.86
CA VAL A 43 0.21 -8.02 4.87
C VAL A 43 0.17 -9.32 4.07
N ALA A 44 1.29 -9.85 3.64
CA ALA A 44 1.36 -11.14 2.97
C ALA A 44 0.77 -12.26 3.84
N GLU A 45 1.12 -12.30 5.14
CA GLU A 45 0.58 -13.26 6.09
C GLU A 45 -0.96 -13.15 6.24
N ILE A 46 -1.47 -11.93 6.48
CA ILE A 46 -2.92 -11.69 6.67
C ILE A 46 -3.72 -12.13 5.44
N LEU A 47 -3.20 -11.87 4.25
CA LEU A 47 -3.88 -12.18 2.99
C LEU A 47 -3.56 -13.58 2.47
N GLY A 48 -2.71 -14.35 3.14
CA GLY A 48 -2.30 -15.69 2.71
C GLY A 48 -1.61 -15.69 1.35
N LYS A 49 -0.77 -14.69 1.08
CA LYS A 49 -0.01 -14.53 -0.16
C LYS A 49 1.47 -14.78 0.08
N ASP A 50 2.19 -15.13 -0.99
CA ASP A 50 3.62 -15.41 -0.92
C ASP A 50 4.45 -14.15 -0.61
N ALA A 51 3.97 -12.99 -1.05
CA ALA A 51 4.64 -11.71 -0.83
C ALA A 51 3.64 -10.54 -0.91
N ALA A 52 4.06 -9.40 -0.40
CA ALA A 52 3.42 -8.11 -0.59
C ALA A 52 4.49 -7.07 -0.90
N ILE A 53 4.10 -5.97 -1.51
CA ILE A 53 5.00 -4.85 -1.79
C ILE A 53 4.33 -3.55 -1.35
N TYR A 54 5.08 -2.72 -0.62
CA TYR A 54 4.66 -1.39 -0.25
C TYR A 54 4.87 -0.41 -1.40
N MET A 55 3.90 0.45 -1.64
CA MET A 55 3.99 1.56 -2.59
C MET A 55 3.48 2.83 -1.93
N SER A 56 4.11 3.95 -2.24
CA SER A 56 3.89 5.23 -1.57
C SER A 56 2.53 5.89 -1.86
N SER A 57 1.78 5.40 -2.85
CA SER A 57 0.44 5.90 -3.16
C SER A 57 -0.44 4.86 -3.84
N GLY A 58 -1.76 4.99 -3.67
CA GLY A 58 -2.74 4.16 -4.38
C GLY A 58 -2.67 4.34 -5.90
N THR A 59 -2.38 5.54 -6.38
CA THR A 59 -2.18 5.82 -7.81
C THR A 59 -1.01 5.01 -8.37
N MET A 60 0.12 4.99 -7.67
CA MET A 60 1.27 4.16 -8.04
C MET A 60 0.91 2.67 -8.05
N THR A 61 0.22 2.21 -7.01
CA THR A 61 -0.24 0.82 -6.91
C THR A 61 -1.10 0.41 -8.09
N ASN A 62 -2.09 1.23 -8.47
CA ASN A 62 -2.97 0.95 -9.60
C ASN A 62 -2.19 0.89 -10.92
N GLN A 63 -1.29 1.83 -11.16
CA GLN A 63 -0.50 1.86 -12.39
C GLN A 63 0.45 0.66 -12.49
N VAL A 64 1.11 0.30 -11.39
CA VAL A 64 2.01 -0.86 -11.35
C VAL A 64 1.21 -2.16 -11.55
N ALA A 65 0.05 -2.31 -10.91
CA ALA A 65 -0.81 -3.47 -11.08
C ALA A 65 -1.27 -3.63 -12.53
N VAL A 66 -1.77 -2.57 -13.16
CA VAL A 66 -2.15 -2.58 -14.57
C VAL A 66 -0.96 -2.97 -15.44
N ARG A 67 0.18 -2.31 -15.27
CA ARG A 67 1.38 -2.59 -16.06
C ARG A 67 1.90 -4.02 -15.89
N THR A 68 1.74 -4.60 -14.71
CA THR A 68 2.19 -5.97 -14.43
C THR A 68 1.32 -7.02 -15.13
N HIS A 69 0.03 -6.75 -15.30
CA HIS A 69 -0.95 -7.70 -15.83
C HIS A 69 -1.34 -7.46 -17.29
N THR A 70 -0.80 -6.44 -17.93
CA THR A 70 -1.15 -6.07 -19.32
C THR A 70 0.07 -5.75 -20.17
N GLU A 71 -0.09 -5.94 -21.47
CA GLU A 71 0.85 -5.50 -22.50
C GLU A 71 0.26 -4.32 -23.32
N PRO A 72 1.09 -3.51 -23.98
CA PRO A 72 0.59 -2.47 -24.89
C PRO A 72 -0.33 -3.04 -25.95
N GLY A 73 -1.55 -2.53 -26.02
CA GLY A 73 -2.60 -3.00 -26.92
C GLY A 73 -3.69 -3.85 -26.27
N ASP A 74 -3.50 -4.27 -25.02
CA ASP A 74 -4.56 -4.95 -24.25
C ASP A 74 -5.71 -4.00 -23.91
N GLU A 75 -6.91 -4.55 -23.82
CA GLU A 75 -8.10 -3.82 -23.39
C GLU A 75 -8.35 -4.03 -21.89
N ILE A 76 -8.75 -2.96 -21.22
CA ILE A 76 -9.12 -2.98 -19.80
C ILE A 76 -10.58 -2.57 -19.66
N LEU A 77 -11.38 -3.40 -19.01
CA LEU A 77 -12.76 -3.08 -18.66
C LEU A 77 -12.79 -2.40 -17.29
N ILE A 78 -13.22 -1.16 -17.28
CA ILE A 78 -13.35 -0.36 -16.06
C ILE A 78 -14.70 0.36 -16.02
N ASP A 79 -15.12 0.79 -14.82
CA ASP A 79 -16.27 1.65 -14.66
C ASP A 79 -16.00 3.01 -15.35
N LYS A 80 -17.06 3.57 -15.87
CA LYS A 80 -17.03 4.86 -16.57
C LYS A 80 -16.95 6.06 -15.63
N ASN A 81 -17.34 5.90 -14.35
CA ASN A 81 -17.47 7.01 -13.39
C ASN A 81 -16.18 7.30 -12.64
#